data_088ceaff1be451634ac3a263288ed88a
#
_entry.id   088ceaff1be451634ac3a263288ed88a
#
_cell.length_a   1.000
_cell.length_b   1.000
_cell.length_c   1.000
_cell.angle_alpha   90.00
_cell.angle_beta   90.00
_cell.angle_gamma   90.00
#
_symmetry.space_group_name_H-M   'P 1'
#
loop_
_entity.id
_entity.type
_entity.pdbx_description
1 polymer ?
#
loop_
_entity_poly.entity_id
_entity_poly.type
_entity_poly.pdbx_seq_one_letter_code
_entity_poly.pdbx_strand_id
1 'polypeptide(L)'
;LYTNCRSLNTWKLAELQSYAEIYKPGLICLTETWLNDNKQEIIQIDGYENHFANRSKRIGGGVAILSSTHLGATIISTHKTRTLSAAWILISYKQCKPLIVCCIYHPPNCDQTTTLDYITNTILKLTPKYPNAHYVLAGDYNRLPTNGICEQFGLKNLVDFPTRENVTLDLILTDVPEYQPAKKLAPLSRNDHCCIFVEGQQFHKSKY
;
A
#
# COMPACT_ATOMS: atom_id res chain seq x y z
N LEU A 1 1.43 -4.65 6.30
CA LEU A 1 2.12 -5.56 5.40
C LEU A 1 2.05 -5.02 3.96
N TYR A 2 3.14 -5.11 3.21
CA TYR A 2 3.19 -4.77 1.79
C TYR A 2 3.93 -5.86 1.00
N THR A 3 3.50 -6.10 -0.25
CA THR A 3 4.28 -6.88 -1.21
C THR A 3 3.85 -6.57 -2.66
N ASN A 4 4.82 -6.61 -3.60
CA ASN A 4 4.53 -6.77 -5.01
C ASN A 4 4.19 -8.24 -5.26
N CYS A 5 3.02 -8.53 -5.84
CA CYS A 5 2.55 -9.91 -6.03
C CYS A 5 3.05 -10.56 -7.31
N ARG A 6 3.37 -9.77 -8.34
CA ARG A 6 3.68 -10.28 -9.68
C ARG A 6 2.72 -11.41 -10.08
N SER A 7 1.44 -11.06 -10.21
CA SER A 7 0.28 -11.96 -10.34
C SER A 7 -0.12 -12.66 -9.03
N LEU A 8 -1.21 -12.21 -8.45
CA LEU A 8 -1.82 -12.84 -7.27
C LEU A 8 -2.65 -14.05 -7.72
N ASN A 9 -2.17 -15.23 -7.40
CA ASN A 9 -2.83 -16.50 -7.66
C ASN A 9 -3.19 -17.20 -6.35
N THR A 10 -3.86 -18.36 -6.43
CA THR A 10 -4.33 -19.11 -5.26
C THR A 10 -3.21 -19.51 -4.29
N TRP A 11 -2.03 -19.85 -4.79
CA TRP A 11 -0.88 -20.23 -3.94
C TRP A 11 -0.37 -19.02 -3.14
N LYS A 12 -0.17 -17.89 -3.81
CA LYS A 12 0.25 -16.64 -3.14
C LYS A 12 -0.81 -16.13 -2.18
N LEU A 13 -2.09 -16.33 -2.50
CA LEU A 13 -3.18 -15.97 -1.61
C LEU A 13 -3.13 -16.81 -0.33
N ALA A 14 -2.90 -18.12 -0.41
CA ALA A 14 -2.76 -18.98 0.76
C ALA A 14 -1.59 -18.57 1.66
N GLU A 15 -0.43 -18.20 1.07
CA GLU A 15 0.70 -17.67 1.83
C GLU A 15 0.41 -16.31 2.45
N LEU A 16 -0.31 -15.45 1.73
CA LEU A 16 -0.74 -14.16 2.25
C LEU A 16 -1.72 -14.32 3.43
N GLN A 17 -2.60 -15.32 3.38
CA GLN A 17 -3.45 -15.69 4.52
C GLN A 17 -2.62 -16.12 5.73
N SER A 18 -1.59 -16.96 5.52
CA SER A 18 -0.67 -17.35 6.60
C SER A 18 0.04 -16.14 7.20
N TYR A 19 0.47 -15.18 6.38
CA TYR A 19 1.04 -13.93 6.89
C TYR A 19 0.01 -13.08 7.65
N ALA A 20 -1.23 -13.03 7.18
CA ALA A 20 -2.32 -12.33 7.87
C ALA A 20 -2.62 -12.96 9.25
N GLU A 21 -2.58 -14.28 9.37
CA GLU A 21 -2.77 -15.01 10.63
C GLU A 21 -1.62 -14.78 11.62
N ILE A 22 -0.37 -14.81 11.14
CA ILE A 22 0.83 -14.69 11.98
C ILE A 22 1.01 -13.24 12.46
N TYR A 23 0.99 -12.29 11.53
CA TYR A 23 1.34 -10.90 11.80
C TYR A 23 0.15 -10.02 12.13
N LYS A 24 -1.08 -10.45 11.81
CA LYS A 24 -2.34 -9.73 12.02
C LYS A 24 -2.28 -8.26 11.61
N PRO A 25 -1.79 -7.95 10.40
CA PRO A 25 -1.63 -6.58 9.96
C PRO A 25 -3.00 -5.91 9.86
N GLY A 26 -3.14 -4.68 10.33
CA GLY A 26 -4.36 -3.89 10.09
C GLY A 26 -4.58 -3.60 8.61
N LEU A 27 -3.49 -3.52 7.85
CA LEU A 27 -3.48 -3.20 6.42
C LEU A 27 -2.55 -4.13 5.66
N ILE A 28 -3.00 -4.57 4.47
CA ILE A 28 -2.19 -5.31 3.50
C ILE A 28 -2.26 -4.57 2.17
N CYS A 29 -1.15 -4.02 1.72
CA CYS A 29 -1.03 -3.33 0.45
C CYS A 29 -0.36 -4.24 -0.59
N LEU A 30 -0.99 -4.40 -1.74
CA LEU A 30 -0.55 -5.30 -2.80
C LEU A 30 -0.40 -4.55 -4.12
N THR A 31 0.74 -4.72 -4.79
CA THR A 31 0.96 -4.23 -6.15
C THR A 31 1.14 -5.38 -7.13
N GLU A 32 1.04 -5.10 -8.42
CA GLU A 32 1.15 -6.12 -9.48
C GLU A 32 0.19 -7.31 -9.25
N THR A 33 -1.03 -7.02 -8.83
CA THR A 33 -2.04 -8.06 -8.53
C THR A 33 -2.46 -8.83 -9.79
N TRP A 34 -2.42 -8.17 -10.96
CA TRP A 34 -2.85 -8.68 -12.26
C TRP A 34 -4.31 -9.14 -12.28
N LEU A 35 -5.09 -8.59 -11.37
CA LEU A 35 -6.53 -8.85 -11.29
C LEU A 35 -7.28 -7.96 -12.29
N ASN A 36 -8.45 -8.43 -12.64
CA ASN A 36 -9.49 -7.67 -13.30
C ASN A 36 -10.78 -7.74 -12.47
N ASP A 37 -11.78 -6.96 -12.86
CA ASP A 37 -13.01 -6.85 -12.09
C ASP A 37 -13.76 -8.20 -11.94
N ASN A 38 -13.55 -9.16 -12.86
CA ASN A 38 -14.14 -10.50 -12.78
C ASN A 38 -13.35 -11.46 -11.87
N LYS A 39 -12.08 -11.17 -11.59
CA LYS A 39 -11.20 -12.03 -10.79
C LYS A 39 -10.99 -11.52 -9.36
N GLN A 40 -11.44 -10.33 -9.05
CA GLN A 40 -11.23 -9.73 -7.72
C GLN A 40 -11.99 -10.47 -6.60
N GLU A 41 -13.11 -11.12 -6.93
CA GLU A 41 -13.93 -11.91 -5.99
C GLU A 41 -13.17 -13.12 -5.42
N ILE A 42 -12.08 -13.55 -6.07
CA ILE A 42 -11.26 -14.66 -5.60
C ILE A 42 -10.43 -14.27 -4.35
N ILE A 43 -10.19 -12.97 -4.14
CA ILE A 43 -9.43 -12.51 -2.98
C ILE A 43 -10.36 -12.37 -1.80
N GLN A 44 -10.34 -13.38 -0.94
CA GLN A 44 -11.02 -13.34 0.35
C GLN A 44 -10.03 -13.76 1.43
N ILE A 45 -9.75 -12.86 2.35
CA ILE A 45 -9.04 -13.13 3.60
C ILE A 45 -9.99 -12.77 4.72
N ASP A 46 -10.28 -13.74 5.59
CA ASP A 46 -11.22 -13.57 6.68
C ASP A 46 -10.83 -12.37 7.56
N GLY A 47 -11.80 -11.53 7.87
CA GLY A 47 -11.61 -10.33 8.66
C GLY A 47 -11.05 -9.12 7.91
N TYR A 48 -10.93 -9.19 6.57
CA TYR A 48 -10.48 -8.06 5.74
C TYR A 48 -11.52 -7.65 4.69
N GLU A 49 -11.60 -6.35 4.46
CA GLU A 49 -12.31 -5.73 3.35
C GLU A 49 -11.32 -5.34 2.24
N ASN A 50 -11.75 -5.47 0.99
CA ASN A 50 -10.90 -5.29 -0.17
C ASN A 50 -11.19 -3.97 -0.90
N HIS A 51 -10.15 -3.21 -1.24
CA HIS A 51 -10.20 -1.99 -2.02
C HIS A 51 -9.28 -2.10 -3.23
N PHE A 52 -9.84 -2.12 -4.45
CA PHE A 52 -9.09 -2.42 -5.67
C PHE A 52 -8.95 -1.22 -6.60
N ALA A 53 -7.81 -1.16 -7.30
CA ALA A 53 -7.63 -0.40 -8.52
C ALA A 53 -7.07 -1.31 -9.62
N ASN A 54 -7.95 -2.16 -10.19
CA ASN A 54 -7.58 -3.14 -11.20
C ASN A 54 -7.39 -2.49 -12.58
N ARG A 55 -6.49 -3.01 -13.40
CA ARG A 55 -6.36 -2.62 -14.80
C ARG A 55 -7.32 -3.43 -15.67
N SER A 56 -8.14 -2.74 -16.49
CA SER A 56 -9.21 -3.38 -17.27
C SER A 56 -8.79 -4.00 -18.61
N LYS A 57 -7.61 -3.68 -19.15
CA LYS A 57 -7.28 -3.99 -20.57
C LYS A 57 -5.91 -4.65 -20.82
N ARG A 58 -5.10 -4.96 -19.81
CA ARG A 58 -3.76 -5.57 -19.95
C ARG A 58 -3.41 -6.48 -18.80
N ILE A 59 -2.60 -7.49 -19.08
CA ILE A 59 -1.88 -8.26 -18.05
C ILE A 59 -0.83 -7.33 -17.44
N GLY A 60 -0.69 -7.38 -16.12
CA GLY A 60 0.26 -6.57 -15.36
C GLY A 60 -0.36 -5.36 -14.67
N GLY A 61 0.27 -4.92 -13.61
CA GLY A 61 -0.18 -3.82 -12.74
C GLY A 61 -1.39 -4.17 -11.88
N GLY A 62 -2.13 -3.14 -11.50
CA GLY A 62 -3.20 -3.26 -10.52
C GLY A 62 -2.69 -3.23 -9.09
N VAL A 63 -3.46 -2.62 -8.21
CA VAL A 63 -3.18 -2.54 -6.77
C VAL A 63 -4.41 -2.92 -5.96
N ALA A 64 -4.17 -3.42 -4.75
CA ALA A 64 -5.22 -3.68 -3.78
C ALA A 64 -4.76 -3.24 -2.38
N ILE A 65 -5.71 -2.75 -1.59
CA ILE A 65 -5.55 -2.57 -0.15
C ILE A 65 -6.59 -3.47 0.53
N LEU A 66 -6.13 -4.38 1.37
CA LEU A 66 -6.98 -5.15 2.25
C LEU A 66 -6.89 -4.48 3.63
N SER A 67 -8.01 -4.04 4.15
CA SER A 67 -8.10 -3.42 5.47
C SER A 67 -8.85 -4.32 6.42
N SER A 68 -8.33 -4.51 7.63
CA SER A 68 -9.07 -5.25 8.65
C SER A 68 -10.44 -4.59 8.87
N THR A 69 -11.51 -5.40 8.93
CA THR A 69 -12.91 -4.93 8.99
C THR A 69 -13.17 -3.99 10.16
N HIS A 70 -12.46 -4.17 11.29
CA HIS A 70 -12.62 -3.28 12.44
C HIS A 70 -12.02 -1.88 12.25
N LEU A 71 -11.28 -1.65 11.16
CA LEU A 71 -10.74 -0.33 10.82
C LEU A 71 -11.78 0.58 10.17
N GLY A 72 -12.87 0.03 9.61
CA GLY A 72 -13.92 0.81 8.95
C GLY A 72 -13.37 1.69 7.80
N ALA A 73 -12.45 1.14 7.02
CA ALA A 73 -11.79 1.88 5.96
C ALA A 73 -12.76 2.16 4.81
N THR A 74 -12.65 3.34 4.21
CA THR A 74 -13.45 3.73 3.04
C THR A 74 -12.55 4.13 1.88
N ILE A 75 -12.91 3.70 0.66
CA ILE A 75 -12.17 4.12 -0.53
C ILE A 75 -12.52 5.58 -0.86
N ILE A 76 -11.50 6.40 -1.07
CA ILE A 76 -11.66 7.83 -1.38
C ILE A 76 -11.20 8.21 -2.77
N SER A 77 -10.33 7.41 -3.39
CA SER A 77 -9.89 7.63 -4.77
C SER A 77 -9.25 6.38 -5.36
N THR A 78 -9.41 6.20 -6.67
CA THR A 78 -8.67 5.20 -7.45
C THR A 78 -8.13 5.82 -8.72
N HIS A 79 -6.95 5.37 -9.15
CA HIS A 79 -6.35 5.77 -10.42
C HIS A 79 -5.90 4.52 -11.18
N LYS A 80 -6.28 4.46 -12.46
CA LYS A 80 -6.07 3.28 -13.31
C LYS A 80 -5.66 3.73 -14.71
N THR A 81 -4.35 3.86 -14.94
CA THR A 81 -3.80 4.18 -16.26
C THR A 81 -2.74 3.17 -16.69
N ARG A 82 -2.15 3.36 -17.86
CA ARG A 82 -1.02 2.55 -18.31
C ARG A 82 0.25 2.81 -17.50
N THR A 83 0.39 4.02 -17.00
CA THR A 83 1.59 4.56 -16.36
C THR A 83 1.50 4.55 -14.85
N LEU A 84 0.33 4.24 -14.27
CA LEU A 84 0.12 4.32 -12.83
C LEU A 84 -1.13 3.54 -12.43
N SER A 85 -1.04 2.81 -11.33
CA SER A 85 -2.19 2.30 -10.58
C SER A 85 -2.09 2.77 -9.14
N ALA A 86 -3.17 3.32 -8.59
CA ALA A 86 -3.21 3.73 -7.19
C ALA A 86 -4.61 3.56 -6.60
N ALA A 87 -4.66 3.15 -5.34
CA ALA A 87 -5.87 3.12 -4.52
C ALA A 87 -5.61 3.90 -3.24
N TRP A 88 -6.56 4.76 -2.86
CA TRP A 88 -6.50 5.58 -1.66
C TRP A 88 -7.69 5.25 -0.77
N ILE A 89 -7.42 4.97 0.48
CA ILE A 89 -8.44 4.74 1.51
C ILE A 89 -8.27 5.72 2.66
N LEU A 90 -9.36 5.96 3.37
CA LEU A 90 -9.43 6.73 4.60
C LEU A 90 -9.82 5.82 5.75
N ILE A 91 -9.11 5.91 6.84
CA ILE A 91 -9.45 5.31 8.12
C ILE A 91 -9.65 6.43 9.12
N SER A 92 -10.85 6.49 9.72
CA SER A 92 -11.20 7.53 10.69
C SER A 92 -11.73 6.89 11.96
N TYR A 93 -11.07 7.16 13.08
CA TYR A 93 -11.56 6.79 14.40
C TYR A 93 -11.93 8.02 15.20
N LYS A 94 -12.93 7.88 16.05
CA LYS A 94 -13.24 8.91 17.05
C LYS A 94 -12.00 9.13 17.93
N GLN A 95 -11.63 10.40 18.12
CA GLN A 95 -10.50 10.84 18.95
C GLN A 95 -9.08 10.52 18.42
N CYS A 96 -8.95 9.95 17.21
CA CYS A 96 -7.66 9.76 16.57
C CYS A 96 -7.54 10.64 15.31
N LYS A 97 -6.32 10.98 14.95
CA LYS A 97 -6.08 11.61 13.65
C LYS A 97 -6.48 10.65 12.54
N PRO A 98 -7.14 11.12 11.48
CA PRO A 98 -7.41 10.27 10.31
C PRO A 98 -6.11 9.71 9.73
N LEU A 99 -6.17 8.50 9.17
CA LEU A 99 -5.08 7.89 8.43
C LEU A 99 -5.50 7.73 6.98
N ILE A 100 -4.74 8.33 6.08
CA ILE A 100 -4.92 8.17 4.64
C ILE A 100 -3.85 7.21 4.12
N VAL A 101 -4.28 6.12 3.52
CA VAL A 101 -3.38 5.08 3.01
C VAL A 101 -3.48 5.03 1.50
N CYS A 102 -2.34 5.03 0.84
CA CYS A 102 -2.22 4.82 -0.60
C CYS A 102 -1.43 3.54 -0.88
N CYS A 103 -1.96 2.69 -1.76
CA CYS A 103 -1.17 1.67 -2.42
C CYS A 103 -0.93 2.09 -3.86
N ILE A 104 0.34 2.17 -4.28
CA ILE A 104 0.75 2.71 -5.58
C ILE A 104 1.65 1.74 -6.33
N TYR A 105 1.46 1.66 -7.64
CA TYR A 105 2.33 0.95 -8.56
C TYR A 105 2.74 1.88 -9.71
N HIS A 106 4.02 2.22 -9.76
CA HIS A 106 4.66 2.94 -10.86
C HIS A 106 5.42 1.96 -11.73
N PRO A 107 4.97 1.63 -12.97
CA PRO A 107 5.68 0.70 -13.84
C PRO A 107 7.08 1.23 -14.23
N PRO A 108 8.06 0.33 -14.43
CA PRO A 108 9.36 0.75 -14.95
C PRO A 108 9.22 1.44 -16.32
N ASN A 109 10.11 2.37 -16.60
CA ASN A 109 10.18 3.13 -17.86
C ASN A 109 8.93 3.98 -18.19
N CYS A 110 8.07 4.26 -17.20
CA CYS A 110 6.99 5.23 -17.33
C CYS A 110 7.48 6.64 -16.95
N ASP A 111 6.71 7.64 -17.38
CA ASP A 111 7.02 9.04 -17.05
C ASP A 111 6.92 9.29 -15.55
N GLN A 112 8.04 9.70 -14.97
CA GLN A 112 8.18 9.96 -13.54
C GLN A 112 7.41 11.20 -13.12
N THR A 113 7.46 12.27 -13.92
CA THR A 113 6.81 13.55 -13.62
C THR A 113 5.31 13.37 -13.45
N THR A 114 4.65 12.68 -14.38
CA THR A 114 3.22 12.39 -14.28
C THR A 114 2.86 11.67 -12.97
N THR A 115 3.69 10.74 -12.50
CA THR A 115 3.41 10.02 -11.26
C THR A 115 3.65 10.89 -10.03
N LEU A 116 4.75 11.67 -10.01
CA LEU A 116 5.05 12.59 -8.91
C LEU A 116 3.97 13.66 -8.79
N ASP A 117 3.55 14.25 -9.90
CA ASP A 117 2.48 15.24 -9.95
C ASP A 117 1.15 14.66 -9.47
N TYR A 118 0.84 13.42 -9.87
CA TYR A 118 -0.36 12.74 -9.39
C TYR A 118 -0.37 12.59 -7.86
N ILE A 119 0.72 12.11 -7.28
CA ILE A 119 0.84 11.92 -5.82
C ILE A 119 0.71 13.27 -5.12
N THR A 120 1.52 14.25 -5.53
CA THR A 120 1.54 15.61 -4.98
C THR A 120 0.15 16.26 -5.02
N ASN A 121 -0.47 16.28 -6.19
CA ASN A 121 -1.79 16.90 -6.38
C ASN A 121 -2.88 16.16 -5.58
N THR A 122 -2.75 14.84 -5.40
CA THR A 122 -3.72 14.07 -4.59
C THR A 122 -3.58 14.44 -3.11
N ILE A 123 -2.37 14.48 -2.56
CA ILE A 123 -2.14 14.89 -1.17
C ILE A 123 -2.64 16.33 -0.95
N LEU A 124 -2.30 17.27 -1.84
CA LEU A 124 -2.75 18.67 -1.74
C LEU A 124 -4.28 18.80 -1.78
N LYS A 125 -4.99 17.94 -2.50
CA LYS A 125 -6.48 17.92 -2.52
C LYS A 125 -7.08 17.29 -1.25
N LEU A 126 -6.38 16.34 -0.64
CA LEU A 126 -6.88 15.64 0.54
C LEU A 126 -6.60 16.39 1.84
N THR A 127 -5.47 17.10 1.94
CA THR A 127 -5.09 17.86 3.13
C THR A 127 -6.16 18.84 3.63
N PRO A 128 -6.80 19.68 2.82
CA PRO A 128 -7.86 20.56 3.30
C PRO A 128 -9.15 19.84 3.69
N LYS A 129 -9.39 18.64 3.15
CA LYS A 129 -10.56 17.81 3.52
C LYS A 129 -10.36 17.04 4.83
N TYR A 130 -9.12 16.67 5.10
CA TYR A 130 -8.74 15.87 6.26
C TYR A 130 -7.55 16.54 6.96
N PRO A 131 -7.78 17.70 7.59
CA PRO A 131 -6.73 18.42 8.30
C PRO A 131 -6.19 17.54 9.44
N ASN A 132 -4.89 17.52 9.60
CA ASN A 132 -4.16 16.69 10.56
C ASN A 132 -4.17 15.17 10.28
N ALA A 133 -4.63 14.72 9.09
CA ALA A 133 -4.48 13.32 8.72
C ALA A 133 -3.01 12.94 8.59
N HIS A 134 -2.69 11.73 9.02
CA HIS A 134 -1.42 11.09 8.68
C HIS A 134 -1.51 10.36 7.35
N TYR A 135 -0.37 10.17 6.70
CA TYR A 135 -0.26 9.51 5.41
C TYR A 135 0.61 8.26 5.48
N VAL A 136 0.20 7.21 4.79
CA VAL A 136 1.00 6.02 4.49
C VAL A 136 0.90 5.76 2.99
N LEU A 137 2.02 5.85 2.31
CA LEU A 137 2.14 5.62 0.87
C LEU A 137 3.01 4.39 0.66
N ALA A 138 2.41 3.23 0.49
CA ALA A 138 3.09 1.96 0.26
C ALA A 138 3.03 1.58 -1.22
N GLY A 139 4.12 1.09 -1.79
CA GLY A 139 4.07 0.74 -3.21
C GLY A 139 5.38 0.28 -3.82
N ASP A 140 5.25 -0.17 -5.07
CA ASP A 140 6.38 -0.38 -5.96
C ASP A 140 6.60 0.91 -6.77
N TYR A 141 7.60 1.64 -6.36
CA TYR A 141 8.00 2.91 -6.97
C TYR A 141 9.01 2.71 -8.10
N ASN A 142 9.55 1.50 -8.22
CA ASN A 142 10.65 1.23 -9.12
C ASN A 142 11.82 2.21 -8.86
N ARG A 143 12.14 3.07 -9.82
CA ARG A 143 13.20 4.08 -9.68
C ARG A 143 12.65 5.52 -9.62
N LEU A 144 11.42 5.68 -9.16
CA LEU A 144 10.81 7.00 -9.00
C LEU A 144 11.54 7.78 -7.90
N PRO A 145 12.04 9.01 -8.14
CA PRO A 145 12.73 9.81 -7.13
C PRO A 145 11.71 10.44 -6.16
N THR A 146 11.53 9.82 -5.00
CA THR A 146 10.50 10.24 -4.03
C THR A 146 10.96 11.30 -3.03
N ASN A 147 12.25 11.70 -3.04
CA ASN A 147 12.81 12.65 -2.06
C ASN A 147 12.04 13.97 -1.98
N GLY A 148 11.68 14.55 -3.14
CA GLY A 148 10.93 15.80 -3.18
C GLY A 148 9.54 15.69 -2.52
N ILE A 149 8.85 14.57 -2.71
CA ILE A 149 7.57 14.30 -2.03
C ILE A 149 7.79 14.14 -0.52
N CYS A 150 8.84 13.41 -0.13
CA CYS A 150 9.17 13.21 1.29
C CYS A 150 9.46 14.55 1.98
N GLU A 151 10.25 15.41 1.38
CA GLU A 151 10.57 16.74 1.91
C GLU A 151 9.34 17.64 1.98
N GLN A 152 8.55 17.69 0.90
CA GLN A 152 7.38 18.56 0.81
C GLN A 152 6.30 18.22 1.84
N PHE A 153 6.10 16.95 2.13
CA PHE A 153 5.01 16.48 3.02
C PHE A 153 5.49 15.90 4.34
N GLY A 154 6.79 16.01 4.66
CA GLY A 154 7.36 15.51 5.92
C GLY A 154 7.31 14.00 6.06
N LEU A 155 7.31 13.26 4.93
CA LEU A 155 7.27 11.80 4.94
C LEU A 155 8.68 11.22 5.13
N LYS A 156 8.75 10.06 5.78
CA LYS A 156 9.97 9.27 5.93
C LYS A 156 9.81 7.94 5.22
N ASN A 157 10.84 7.48 4.52
CA ASN A 157 10.87 6.12 4.04
C ASN A 157 11.31 5.18 5.17
N LEU A 158 10.51 4.15 5.42
CA LEU A 158 10.79 3.15 6.46
C LEU A 158 11.59 1.95 5.94
N VAL A 159 11.81 1.84 4.62
CA VAL A 159 12.47 0.70 3.98
C VAL A 159 13.91 1.07 3.67
N ASP A 160 14.87 0.46 4.36
CA ASP A 160 16.31 0.70 4.26
C ASP A 160 17.10 -0.51 3.71
N PHE A 161 16.41 -1.50 3.15
CA PHE A 161 16.98 -2.73 2.62
C PHE A 161 16.54 -3.00 1.17
N PRO A 162 17.32 -3.80 0.41
CA PRO A 162 16.92 -4.22 -0.93
C PRO A 162 15.64 -5.08 -0.90
N THR A 163 14.65 -4.69 -1.71
CA THR A 163 13.37 -5.38 -1.80
C THR A 163 13.30 -6.35 -2.96
N ARG A 164 14.15 -6.14 -3.97
CA ARG A 164 14.34 -7.05 -5.12
C ARG A 164 15.82 -7.13 -5.45
N GLU A 165 16.39 -8.33 -5.45
CA GLU A 165 17.82 -8.52 -5.64
C GLU A 165 18.65 -7.57 -4.75
N ASN A 166 19.42 -6.65 -5.33
CA ASN A 166 20.22 -5.66 -4.63
C ASN A 166 19.67 -4.23 -4.72
N VAL A 167 18.38 -4.08 -5.08
CA VAL A 167 17.74 -2.77 -5.30
C VAL A 167 16.50 -2.61 -4.41
N THR A 168 16.35 -1.43 -3.83
CA THR A 168 15.13 -1.03 -3.11
C THR A 168 14.16 -0.38 -4.11
N LEU A 169 13.14 -1.11 -4.52
CA LEU A 169 12.11 -0.68 -5.46
C LEU A 169 10.78 -0.38 -4.77
N ASP A 170 10.54 -1.07 -3.66
CA ASP A 170 9.31 -0.97 -2.89
C ASP A 170 9.56 -0.10 -1.66
N LEU A 171 8.71 0.90 -1.46
CA LEU A 171 8.85 1.88 -0.38
C LEU A 171 7.60 1.95 0.47
N ILE A 172 7.78 2.36 1.73
CA ILE A 172 6.70 2.76 2.62
C ILE A 172 7.05 4.14 3.16
N LEU A 173 6.38 5.16 2.61
CA LEU A 173 6.58 6.57 2.96
C LEU A 173 5.48 6.98 3.94
N THR A 174 5.84 7.60 5.06
CA THR A 174 4.85 7.97 6.08
C THR A 174 5.34 9.10 6.97
N ASP A 175 4.39 9.87 7.53
CA ASP A 175 4.58 10.84 8.60
C ASP A 175 4.10 10.33 9.96
N VAL A 176 3.64 9.06 10.05
CA VAL A 176 3.24 8.45 11.32
C VAL A 176 4.46 8.26 12.22
N PRO A 177 4.55 8.97 13.35
CA PRO A 177 5.78 8.95 14.15
C PRO A 177 6.00 7.63 14.91
N GLU A 178 4.93 6.88 15.17
CA GLU A 178 4.97 5.64 15.96
C GLU A 178 5.38 4.42 15.14
N TYR A 179 5.47 4.54 13.82
CA TYR A 179 5.87 3.40 12.99
C TYR A 179 7.37 3.11 13.12
N GLN A 180 7.66 1.84 13.32
CA GLN A 180 9.04 1.34 13.40
C GLN A 180 9.64 1.14 12.00
N PRO A 181 10.97 1.10 11.88
CA PRO A 181 11.63 0.70 10.63
C PRO A 181 11.04 -0.59 10.08
N ALA A 182 10.95 -0.69 8.78
CA ALA A 182 10.39 -1.85 8.11
C ALA A 182 11.20 -3.12 8.36
N LYS A 183 10.51 -4.26 8.46
CA LYS A 183 11.12 -5.59 8.55
C LYS A 183 10.98 -6.31 7.22
N LYS A 184 12.08 -6.90 6.76
CA LYS A 184 12.08 -7.75 5.57
C LYS A 184 11.55 -9.12 5.91
N LEU A 185 10.51 -9.58 5.18
CA LEU A 185 9.98 -10.93 5.26
C LEU A 185 10.27 -11.70 3.97
N ALA A 186 10.12 -13.02 4.02
CA ALA A 186 10.28 -13.87 2.86
C ALA A 186 9.33 -13.43 1.71
N PRO A 187 9.73 -13.54 0.44
CA PRO A 187 8.84 -13.28 -0.68
C PRO A 187 7.70 -14.30 -0.72
N LEU A 188 6.56 -13.94 -1.31
CA LEU A 188 5.56 -14.93 -1.69
C LEU A 188 6.14 -15.88 -2.74
N SER A 189 5.67 -17.13 -2.79
CA SER A 189 6.16 -18.17 -3.70
C SER A 189 6.45 -17.69 -5.12
N ARG A 190 7.61 -18.02 -5.63
CA ARG A 190 8.07 -17.70 -6.98
C ARG A 190 8.07 -16.19 -7.27
N ASN A 191 8.17 -15.35 -6.24
CA ASN A 191 8.29 -13.92 -6.38
C ASN A 191 9.74 -13.48 -6.20
N ASP A 192 10.13 -12.41 -6.89
CA ASP A 192 11.45 -11.78 -6.80
C ASP A 192 11.46 -10.56 -5.86
N HIS A 193 10.28 -10.09 -5.40
CA HIS A 193 10.14 -9.06 -4.38
C HIS A 193 9.88 -9.68 -3.01
N CYS A 194 10.57 -9.19 -1.99
CA CYS A 194 10.29 -9.57 -0.60
C CYS A 194 8.97 -8.97 -0.10
N CYS A 195 8.42 -9.54 0.97
CA CYS A 195 7.36 -8.89 1.73
C CYS A 195 7.96 -7.91 2.73
N ILE A 196 7.24 -6.83 3.03
CA ILE A 196 7.66 -5.75 3.92
C ILE A 196 6.62 -5.62 5.03
N PHE A 197 7.07 -5.68 6.28
CA PHE A 197 6.21 -5.52 7.43
C PHE A 197 6.63 -4.30 8.26
N VAL A 198 5.68 -3.45 8.59
CA VAL A 198 5.87 -2.30 9.48
C VAL A 198 4.96 -2.48 10.69
N GLU A 199 5.56 -2.39 11.86
CA GLU A 199 4.84 -2.37 13.13
C GLU A 199 4.49 -0.93 13.50
N GLY A 200 3.21 -0.70 13.82
CA GLY A 200 2.78 0.49 14.54
C GLY A 200 2.67 0.17 16.03
N GLN A 201 2.59 1.18 16.87
CA GLN A 201 2.21 0.96 18.26
C GLN A 201 0.81 0.33 18.30
N GLN A 202 0.65 -0.73 19.05
CA GLN A 202 -0.67 -1.27 19.34
C GLN A 202 -1.42 -0.23 20.15
N PHE A 203 -2.46 0.35 19.58
CA PHE A 203 -3.42 1.10 20.36
C PHE A 203 -4.12 0.10 21.29
N HIS A 204 -3.61 -0.01 22.52
CA HIS A 204 -4.33 -0.72 23.55
C HIS A 204 -5.67 0.04 23.74
N LYS A 205 -6.78 -0.64 23.42
CA LYS A 205 -8.09 -0.16 23.88
C LYS A 205 -7.95 0.01 25.39
N SER A 206 -7.89 1.25 25.87
CA SER A 206 -8.11 1.50 27.29
C SER A 206 -9.48 0.92 27.59
N LYS A 207 -9.51 -0.09 28.44
CA LYS A 207 -10.74 -0.57 29.05
C LYS A 207 -11.26 0.55 29.93
N TYR A 208 -12.25 1.29 29.43
CA TYR A 208 -13.20 2.05 30.24
C TYR A 208 -14.54 2.02 29.53
#